data_9cc37f8ca6244719ed1169da20a8b9b5
#
_entry.id   9cc37f8ca6244719ed1169da20a8b9b5
#
_cell.length_a   1.000
_cell.length_b   1.000
_cell.length_c   1.000
_cell.angle_alpha   90.00
_cell.angle_beta   90.00
_cell.angle_gamma   90.00
#
_symmetry.space_group_name_H-M   'P 1'
#
loop_
_entity.id
_entity.type
_entity.pdbx_description
1 polymer ?
#
loop_
_entity_poly.entity_id
_entity_poly.type
_entity_poly.pdbx_seq_one_letter_code
_entity_poly.pdbx_strand_id
1 'polypeptide(L)'
;MSYTHSTAPTRFVEVDGEKFAYRRWGSSTTGQPPLFLLQHFRGGMDHWDPLMTDGLAAGREVILYNGRGVASSSGQPRTRIEHMADDAAAVIRALGLRQVDVLGFSLGGFQAQDLTRRHPELVRKLMLLGTGPRGGNPDSDPGVLEAAPRPVPTVDDFLFLFFGRSAAAQKAGYDFWNRRHQRVDQDTPSSPAVIQAQIEANMYYLPKLDPADPFAHLREIKQPTFVLNGVNDVMVPTINSWHMAQNIPNAQLFIYPDAGHAAQFQYPERFLKHAIQFLDE
;
A
#
# COMPACT_ATOMS: atom_id res chain seq x y z
N MET A 1 18.55 -15.92 14.75
CA MET A 1 17.38 -15.14 15.23
C MET A 1 16.60 -14.68 14.01
N SER A 2 15.31 -14.90 13.97
CA SER A 2 14.45 -14.36 12.91
C SER A 2 14.17 -12.88 13.20
N TYR A 3 14.30 -12.02 12.19
CA TYR A 3 13.88 -10.62 12.30
C TYR A 3 12.35 -10.51 12.35
N THR A 4 11.87 -9.40 12.90
CA THR A 4 10.48 -8.96 12.91
C THR A 4 10.39 -7.57 12.27
N HIS A 5 9.18 -7.04 12.08
CA HIS A 5 8.98 -5.67 11.64
C HIS A 5 9.82 -4.66 12.45
N SER A 6 9.83 -4.81 13.78
CA SER A 6 10.51 -3.89 14.68
C SER A 6 12.02 -4.08 14.73
N THR A 7 12.57 -5.23 14.30
CA THR A 7 13.99 -5.57 14.43
C THR A 7 14.72 -5.75 13.09
N ALA A 8 14.00 -5.85 11.98
CA ALA A 8 14.60 -5.96 10.65
C ALA A 8 15.48 -4.73 10.35
N PRO A 9 16.75 -4.92 9.99
CA PRO A 9 17.65 -3.81 9.73
C PRO A 9 17.24 -3.06 8.45
N THR A 10 17.31 -1.73 8.49
CA THR A 10 17.21 -0.91 7.29
C THR A 10 18.46 -1.12 6.43
N ARG A 11 18.24 -1.46 5.17
CA ARG A 11 19.26 -1.68 4.15
C ARG A 11 18.98 -0.77 2.96
N PHE A 12 19.96 -0.63 2.09
CA PHE A 12 19.85 0.20 0.89
C PHE A 12 20.21 -0.61 -0.34
N VAL A 13 19.47 -0.35 -1.42
CA VAL A 13 19.79 -0.82 -2.77
C VAL A 13 19.93 0.40 -3.68
N GLU A 14 20.93 0.38 -4.56
CA GLU A 14 21.18 1.48 -5.48
C GLU A 14 20.52 1.20 -6.83
N VAL A 15 19.78 2.19 -7.33
CA VAL A 15 19.12 2.14 -8.64
C VAL A 15 19.27 3.53 -9.28
N ASP A 16 19.87 3.61 -10.45
CA ASP A 16 20.08 4.84 -11.22
C ASP A 16 20.72 5.97 -10.40
N GLY A 17 21.73 5.62 -9.59
CA GLY A 17 22.47 6.55 -8.74
C GLY A 17 21.74 7.00 -7.47
N GLU A 18 20.56 6.49 -7.21
CA GLU A 18 19.78 6.78 -6.01
C GLU A 18 19.71 5.57 -5.08
N LYS A 19 19.67 5.84 -3.75
CA LYS A 19 19.61 4.81 -2.71
C LYS A 19 18.17 4.63 -2.24
N PHE A 20 17.63 3.44 -2.40
CA PHE A 20 16.30 3.08 -1.89
C PHE A 20 16.44 2.27 -0.60
N ALA A 21 15.85 2.77 0.47
CA ALA A 21 15.79 2.08 1.75
C ALA A 21 14.76 0.95 1.70
N TYR A 22 15.11 -0.20 2.26
CA TYR A 22 14.22 -1.33 2.37
C TYR A 22 14.50 -2.15 3.64
N ARG A 23 13.50 -2.92 4.07
CA ARG A 23 13.61 -3.95 5.11
C ARG A 23 13.01 -5.24 4.59
N ARG A 24 13.65 -6.37 4.92
CA ARG A 24 13.13 -7.69 4.53
C ARG A 24 13.34 -8.70 5.64
N TRP A 25 12.35 -9.54 5.87
CA TRP A 25 12.39 -10.62 6.86
C TRP A 25 11.34 -11.69 6.54
N GLY A 26 11.32 -12.76 7.34
CA GLY A 26 10.55 -13.97 7.04
C GLY A 26 11.26 -14.84 6.01
N SER A 27 10.70 -15.98 5.74
CA SER A 27 11.18 -16.91 4.71
C SER A 27 10.04 -17.76 4.20
N SER A 28 10.03 -18.03 2.90
CA SER A 28 9.06 -18.96 2.32
C SER A 28 9.44 -20.40 2.68
N THR A 29 8.50 -21.12 3.25
CA THR A 29 8.60 -22.56 3.48
C THR A 29 8.11 -23.39 2.29
N THR A 30 7.41 -22.74 1.35
CA THR A 30 6.73 -23.37 0.19
C THR A 30 7.33 -22.95 -1.15
N GLY A 31 8.42 -22.16 -1.14
CA GLY A 31 9.04 -21.63 -2.36
C GLY A 31 8.26 -20.49 -3.03
N GLN A 32 7.25 -19.94 -2.35
CA GLN A 32 6.48 -18.80 -2.87
C GLN A 32 7.36 -17.55 -2.98
N PRO A 33 7.09 -16.66 -3.97
CA PRO A 33 7.83 -15.41 -4.12
C PRO A 33 7.64 -14.49 -2.89
N PRO A 34 8.59 -13.57 -2.64
CA PRO A 34 8.43 -12.54 -1.62
C PRO A 34 7.20 -11.67 -1.84
N LEU A 35 6.63 -11.14 -0.76
CA LEU A 35 5.59 -10.12 -0.80
C LEU A 35 6.22 -8.73 -0.70
N PHE A 36 6.05 -7.91 -1.74
CA PHE A 36 6.56 -6.55 -1.84
C PHE A 36 5.44 -5.54 -1.56
N LEU A 37 5.63 -4.65 -0.58
CA LEU A 37 4.61 -3.75 -0.08
C LEU A 37 4.82 -2.30 -0.52
N LEU A 38 3.79 -1.69 -1.11
CA LEU A 38 3.71 -0.31 -1.57
C LEU A 38 2.80 0.49 -0.64
N GLN A 39 3.36 1.54 0.01
CA GLN A 39 2.71 2.25 1.10
C GLN A 39 1.79 3.38 0.61
N HIS A 40 0.91 3.84 1.50
CA HIS A 40 -0.03 4.93 1.28
C HIS A 40 0.66 6.31 1.12
N PHE A 41 -0.14 7.33 0.83
CA PHE A 41 0.29 8.73 0.75
C PHE A 41 1.20 9.12 1.91
N ARG A 42 2.39 9.67 1.59
CA ARG A 42 3.45 10.08 2.53
C ARG A 42 3.96 9.00 3.51
N GLY A 43 3.46 7.78 3.40
CA GLY A 43 3.86 6.67 4.27
C GLY A 43 5.23 6.10 3.90
N GLY A 44 6.05 5.83 4.91
CA GLY A 44 7.27 5.03 4.80
C GLY A 44 7.11 3.66 5.46
N MET A 45 8.21 2.92 5.59
CA MET A 45 8.21 1.54 6.11
C MET A 45 7.59 1.42 7.51
N ASP A 46 7.72 2.44 8.37
CA ASP A 46 7.18 2.43 9.74
C ASP A 46 5.69 2.81 9.83
N HIS A 47 5.01 2.95 8.69
CA HIS A 47 3.56 3.18 8.64
C HIS A 47 2.76 1.88 8.45
N TRP A 48 3.42 0.74 8.28
CA TRP A 48 2.77 -0.56 8.31
C TRP A 48 2.49 -1.04 9.73
N ASP A 49 1.42 -1.81 9.92
CA ASP A 49 1.14 -2.46 11.20
C ASP A 49 2.09 -3.65 11.40
N PRO A 50 2.91 -3.66 12.48
CA PRO A 50 3.76 -4.80 12.80
C PRO A 50 3.02 -6.12 12.91
N LEU A 51 1.80 -6.12 13.48
CA LEU A 51 0.98 -7.32 13.61
C LEU A 51 0.63 -7.91 12.23
N MET A 52 0.29 -7.04 11.28
CA MET A 52 -0.02 -7.46 9.91
C MET A 52 1.22 -7.99 9.19
N THR A 53 2.32 -7.24 9.21
CA THR A 53 3.51 -7.59 8.44
C THR A 53 4.24 -8.80 9.01
N ASP A 54 4.30 -8.96 10.34
CA ASP A 54 4.88 -10.13 10.99
C ASP A 54 4.00 -11.38 10.79
N GLY A 55 2.67 -11.20 10.80
CA GLY A 55 1.74 -12.27 10.46
C GLY A 55 1.91 -12.78 9.03
N LEU A 56 2.12 -11.89 8.07
CA LEU A 56 2.44 -12.27 6.68
C LEU A 56 3.82 -12.92 6.58
N ALA A 57 4.80 -12.44 7.35
CA ALA A 57 6.17 -12.93 7.36
C ALA A 57 6.33 -14.33 8.00
N ALA A 58 5.31 -14.83 8.67
CA ALA A 58 5.33 -16.16 9.28
C ALA A 58 5.47 -17.30 8.24
N GLY A 59 4.98 -17.10 7.00
CA GLY A 59 5.00 -18.12 5.93
C GLY A 59 5.71 -17.70 4.64
N ARG A 60 6.18 -16.44 4.54
CA ARG A 60 6.83 -15.89 3.34
C ARG A 60 7.83 -14.81 3.67
N GLU A 61 8.67 -14.44 2.73
CA GLU A 61 9.48 -13.25 2.87
C GLU A 61 8.64 -11.99 2.60
N VAL A 62 8.73 -11.01 3.48
CA VAL A 62 8.08 -9.69 3.35
C VAL A 62 9.15 -8.63 3.10
N ILE A 63 8.90 -7.74 2.15
CA ILE A 63 9.78 -6.64 1.78
C ILE A 63 9.00 -5.33 1.88
N LEU A 64 9.43 -4.47 2.79
CA LEU A 64 9.02 -3.07 2.84
C LEU A 64 10.06 -2.21 2.15
N TYR A 65 9.62 -1.16 1.45
CA TYR A 65 10.55 -0.21 0.88
C TYR A 65 10.00 1.23 0.94
N ASN A 66 10.90 2.19 0.92
CA ASN A 66 10.56 3.59 0.75
C ASN A 66 10.77 3.98 -0.72
N GLY A 67 9.76 4.59 -1.33
CA GLY A 67 9.88 5.15 -2.68
C GLY A 67 10.94 6.25 -2.77
N ARG A 68 11.28 6.69 -3.98
CA ARG A 68 12.27 7.74 -4.23
C ARG A 68 11.95 9.02 -3.46
N GLY A 69 12.92 9.51 -2.70
CA GLY A 69 12.81 10.71 -1.86
C GLY A 69 11.93 10.56 -0.60
N VAL A 70 11.36 9.37 -0.36
CA VAL A 70 10.53 9.09 0.81
C VAL A 70 11.41 8.66 1.97
N ALA A 71 11.23 9.30 3.12
CA ALA A 71 11.94 8.98 4.36
C ALA A 71 13.48 8.91 4.15
N SER A 72 14.12 7.76 4.37
CA SER A 72 15.57 7.57 4.20
C SER A 72 16.01 7.23 2.76
N SER A 73 15.09 7.10 1.81
CA SER A 73 15.46 6.96 0.40
C SER A 73 15.88 8.29 -0.22
N SER A 74 16.92 8.26 -1.06
CA SER A 74 17.43 9.46 -1.74
C SER A 74 16.63 9.85 -2.98
N GLY A 75 16.99 10.97 -3.57
CA GLY A 75 16.44 11.47 -4.83
C GLY A 75 15.23 12.38 -4.66
N GLN A 76 14.79 12.93 -5.79
CA GLN A 76 13.60 13.79 -5.83
C GLN A 76 12.32 12.94 -5.89
N PRO A 77 11.31 13.24 -5.05
CA PRO A 77 10.04 12.52 -5.08
C PRO A 77 9.39 12.58 -6.47
N ARG A 78 8.78 11.49 -6.88
CA ARG A 78 8.08 11.40 -8.16
C ARG A 78 6.71 12.08 -8.11
N THR A 79 6.35 12.78 -9.17
CA THR A 79 5.05 13.45 -9.38
C THR A 79 4.12 12.69 -10.32
N ARG A 80 4.44 11.42 -10.63
CA ARG A 80 3.67 10.53 -11.50
C ARG A 80 3.63 9.12 -10.92
N ILE A 81 2.46 8.51 -10.89
CA ILE A 81 2.28 7.13 -10.41
C ILE A 81 3.06 6.14 -11.26
N GLU A 82 3.05 6.31 -12.59
CA GLU A 82 3.79 5.47 -13.52
C GLU A 82 5.30 5.47 -13.24
N HIS A 83 5.88 6.61 -12.88
CA HIS A 83 7.30 6.68 -12.53
C HIS A 83 7.60 6.06 -11.16
N MET A 84 6.66 6.15 -10.21
CA MET A 84 6.78 5.44 -8.93
C MET A 84 6.72 3.92 -9.14
N ALA A 85 5.89 3.46 -10.06
CA ALA A 85 5.78 2.05 -10.44
C ALA A 85 7.07 1.56 -11.13
N ASP A 86 7.66 2.36 -12.02
CA ASP A 86 8.93 2.03 -12.67
C ASP A 86 10.09 1.98 -11.67
N ASP A 87 10.16 2.92 -10.70
CA ASP A 87 11.14 2.88 -9.60
C ASP A 87 10.96 1.59 -8.77
N ALA A 88 9.74 1.19 -8.44
CA ALA A 88 9.47 -0.07 -7.72
C ALA A 88 9.93 -1.30 -8.52
N ALA A 89 9.65 -1.35 -9.84
CA ALA A 89 10.13 -2.42 -10.72
C ALA A 89 11.66 -2.50 -10.75
N ALA A 90 12.33 -1.35 -10.83
CA ALA A 90 13.78 -1.27 -10.83
C ALA A 90 14.37 -1.76 -9.50
N VAL A 91 13.76 -1.38 -8.36
CA VAL A 91 14.16 -1.88 -7.02
C VAL A 91 13.97 -3.40 -6.92
N ILE A 92 12.84 -3.95 -7.36
CA ILE A 92 12.59 -5.40 -7.37
C ILE A 92 13.71 -6.14 -8.14
N ARG A 93 14.07 -5.64 -9.33
CA ARG A 93 15.15 -6.22 -10.15
C ARG A 93 16.53 -6.07 -9.49
N ALA A 94 16.82 -4.91 -8.89
CA ALA A 94 18.10 -4.65 -8.20
C ALA A 94 18.27 -5.51 -6.94
N LEU A 95 17.17 -5.92 -6.29
CA LEU A 95 17.17 -6.89 -5.21
C LEU A 95 17.38 -8.35 -5.68
N GLY A 96 17.53 -8.57 -6.99
CA GLY A 96 17.73 -9.90 -7.58
C GLY A 96 16.45 -10.73 -7.66
N LEU A 97 15.28 -10.12 -7.53
CA LEU A 97 14.00 -10.81 -7.54
C LEU A 97 13.46 -10.91 -8.98
N ARG A 98 13.08 -12.12 -9.37
CA ARG A 98 12.49 -12.38 -10.70
C ARG A 98 10.99 -12.13 -10.72
N GLN A 99 10.34 -12.42 -9.61
CA GLN A 99 8.89 -12.27 -9.44
C GLN A 99 8.58 -12.05 -7.95
N VAL A 100 7.55 -11.27 -7.68
CA VAL A 100 7.04 -10.97 -6.32
C VAL A 100 5.50 -11.04 -6.33
N ASP A 101 4.92 -11.22 -5.15
CA ASP A 101 3.54 -10.81 -4.90
C ASP A 101 3.57 -9.33 -4.51
N VAL A 102 2.59 -8.55 -4.93
CA VAL A 102 2.53 -7.12 -4.65
C VAL A 102 1.32 -6.78 -3.81
N LEU A 103 1.54 -6.04 -2.73
CA LEU A 103 0.47 -5.46 -1.92
C LEU A 103 0.59 -3.93 -1.98
N GLY A 104 -0.42 -3.26 -2.50
CA GLY A 104 -0.51 -1.81 -2.54
C GLY A 104 -1.64 -1.28 -1.67
N PHE A 105 -1.33 -0.34 -0.78
CA PHE A 105 -2.29 0.32 0.08
C PHE A 105 -2.48 1.78 -0.36
N SER A 106 -3.72 2.22 -0.60
CA SER A 106 -4.07 3.59 -0.97
C SER A 106 -3.29 4.06 -2.22
N LEU A 107 -2.49 5.13 -2.15
CA LEU A 107 -1.57 5.55 -3.23
C LEU A 107 -0.65 4.40 -3.70
N GLY A 108 -0.21 3.54 -2.79
CA GLY A 108 0.53 2.31 -3.14
C GLY A 108 -0.29 1.36 -4.00
N GLY A 109 -1.62 1.38 -3.90
CA GLY A 109 -2.51 0.62 -4.77
C GLY A 109 -2.56 1.16 -6.20
N PHE A 110 -2.46 2.48 -6.40
CA PHE A 110 -2.30 3.07 -7.73
C PHE A 110 -0.97 2.63 -8.35
N GLN A 111 0.12 2.69 -7.56
CA GLN A 111 1.44 2.22 -7.99
C GLN A 111 1.42 0.72 -8.33
N ALA A 112 0.75 -0.11 -7.50
CA ALA A 112 0.66 -1.55 -7.70
C ALA A 112 -0.08 -1.92 -9.00
N GLN A 113 -1.16 -1.20 -9.34
CA GLN A 113 -1.87 -1.36 -10.60
C GLN A 113 -0.97 -1.04 -11.80
N ASP A 114 -0.28 0.12 -11.78
CA ASP A 114 0.63 0.49 -12.86
C ASP A 114 1.87 -0.41 -12.94
N LEU A 115 2.45 -0.82 -11.81
CA LEU A 115 3.53 -1.82 -11.77
C LEU A 115 3.10 -3.12 -12.45
N THR A 116 1.90 -3.62 -12.12
CA THR A 116 1.38 -4.87 -12.69
C THR A 116 1.10 -4.77 -14.20
N ARG A 117 0.60 -3.62 -14.67
CA ARG A 117 0.32 -3.40 -16.09
C ARG A 117 1.58 -3.18 -16.91
N ARG A 118 2.56 -2.45 -16.39
CA ARG A 118 3.79 -2.06 -17.10
C ARG A 118 4.88 -3.12 -17.03
N HIS A 119 4.89 -3.92 -15.96
CA HIS A 119 5.89 -4.96 -15.67
C HIS A 119 5.21 -6.28 -15.23
N PRO A 120 4.28 -6.84 -16.03
CA PRO A 120 3.46 -7.99 -15.65
C PRO A 120 4.28 -9.22 -15.30
N GLU A 121 5.48 -9.36 -15.83
CA GLU A 121 6.40 -10.47 -15.55
C GLU A 121 6.92 -10.47 -14.12
N LEU A 122 6.96 -9.31 -13.47
CA LEU A 122 7.43 -9.18 -12.08
C LEU A 122 6.36 -9.54 -11.05
N VAL A 123 5.07 -9.54 -11.42
CA VAL A 123 3.97 -9.67 -10.47
C VAL A 123 3.25 -11.00 -10.66
N ARG A 124 3.27 -11.87 -9.61
CA ARG A 124 2.52 -13.12 -9.59
C ARG A 124 1.07 -12.89 -9.15
N LYS A 125 0.88 -12.23 -8.02
CA LYS A 125 -0.42 -11.89 -7.43
C LYS A 125 -0.44 -10.44 -6.98
N LEU A 126 -1.62 -9.82 -7.05
CA LEU A 126 -1.83 -8.41 -6.72
C LEU A 126 -2.83 -8.28 -5.56
N MET A 127 -2.49 -7.46 -4.57
CA MET A 127 -3.40 -7.09 -3.48
C MET A 127 -3.58 -5.58 -3.46
N LEU A 128 -4.84 -5.13 -3.52
CA LEU A 128 -5.24 -3.73 -3.58
C LEU A 128 -6.10 -3.39 -2.37
N LEU A 129 -5.55 -2.61 -1.44
CA LEU A 129 -6.17 -2.29 -0.16
C LEU A 129 -6.49 -0.79 -0.08
N GLY A 130 -7.73 -0.42 0.28
CA GLY A 130 -8.13 0.97 0.47
C GLY A 130 -7.75 1.86 -0.72
N THR A 131 -7.96 1.41 -1.93
CA THR A 131 -7.54 2.11 -3.15
C THR A 131 -8.65 2.09 -4.21
N GLY A 132 -8.42 2.77 -5.31
CA GLY A 132 -9.36 2.85 -6.44
C GLY A 132 -8.67 2.67 -7.79
N PRO A 133 -9.42 2.60 -8.87
CA PRO A 133 -8.90 2.64 -10.23
C PRO A 133 -8.55 4.06 -10.63
N ARG A 134 -7.72 4.23 -11.65
CA ARG A 134 -7.62 5.51 -12.36
C ARG A 134 -9.00 5.90 -12.90
N GLY A 135 -9.37 7.17 -12.73
CA GLY A 135 -10.70 7.67 -13.12
C GLY A 135 -11.86 7.15 -12.26
N GLY A 136 -11.56 6.62 -11.08
CA GLY A 136 -12.57 6.22 -10.10
C GLY A 136 -13.35 7.40 -9.52
N ASN A 137 -14.29 7.10 -8.60
CA ASN A 137 -15.05 8.13 -7.90
C ASN A 137 -14.11 8.93 -6.97
N PRO A 138 -13.99 10.27 -7.14
CA PRO A 138 -13.12 11.12 -6.33
C PRO A 138 -13.78 11.64 -5.03
N ASP A 139 -15.03 11.29 -4.74
CA ASP A 139 -15.84 11.91 -3.68
C ASP A 139 -15.39 11.45 -2.27
N SER A 140 -14.22 11.92 -1.83
CA SER A 140 -13.77 11.76 -0.44
C SER A 140 -14.53 12.69 0.51
N ASP A 141 -14.54 12.35 1.82
CA ASP A 141 -15.03 13.25 2.86
C ASP A 141 -14.24 14.57 2.83
N PRO A 142 -14.90 15.75 2.87
CA PRO A 142 -14.21 17.04 2.82
C PRO A 142 -13.11 17.22 3.87
N GLY A 143 -13.26 16.64 5.07
CA GLY A 143 -12.25 16.68 6.13
C GLY A 143 -10.93 16.00 5.76
N VAL A 144 -10.92 15.15 4.75
CA VAL A 144 -9.69 14.52 4.24
C VAL A 144 -8.70 15.54 3.69
N LEU A 145 -9.20 16.60 3.02
CA LEU A 145 -8.37 17.67 2.45
C LEU A 145 -7.64 18.48 3.53
N GLU A 146 -8.16 18.50 4.76
CA GLU A 146 -7.55 19.17 5.89
C GLU A 146 -6.61 18.26 6.67
N ALA A 147 -7.03 17.02 6.92
CA ALA A 147 -6.30 16.08 7.78
C ALA A 147 -5.10 15.42 7.07
N ALA A 148 -5.26 14.97 5.83
CA ALA A 148 -4.23 14.19 5.14
C ALA A 148 -2.92 14.97 4.84
N PRO A 149 -2.95 16.25 4.42
CA PRO A 149 -1.72 17.01 4.14
C PRO A 149 -1.12 17.67 5.38
N ARG A 150 -1.69 17.52 6.58
CA ARG A 150 -1.19 18.19 7.79
C ARG A 150 0.29 17.83 8.02
N PRO A 151 1.20 18.83 8.20
CA PRO A 151 2.65 18.58 8.28
C PRO A 151 3.02 17.55 9.36
N VAL A 152 2.42 17.69 10.56
CA VAL A 152 2.58 16.75 11.68
C VAL A 152 1.23 16.13 11.97
N PRO A 153 0.95 14.90 11.49
CA PRO A 153 -0.31 14.23 11.73
C PRO A 153 -0.42 13.83 13.20
N THR A 154 -1.59 14.02 13.77
CA THR A 154 -1.93 13.57 15.12
C THR A 154 -2.54 12.18 15.11
N VAL A 155 -2.67 11.55 16.27
CA VAL A 155 -3.42 10.29 16.38
C VAL A 155 -4.87 10.49 15.93
N ASP A 156 -5.49 11.62 16.23
CA ASP A 156 -6.88 11.92 15.83
C ASP A 156 -7.02 12.02 14.30
N ASP A 157 -6.02 12.57 13.60
CA ASP A 157 -5.99 12.56 12.14
C ASP A 157 -5.96 11.12 11.61
N PHE A 158 -5.15 10.24 12.20
CA PHE A 158 -5.09 8.83 11.82
C PHE A 158 -6.40 8.10 12.09
N LEU A 159 -7.02 8.34 13.25
CA LEU A 159 -8.32 7.76 13.59
C LEU A 159 -9.39 8.19 12.59
N PHE A 160 -9.42 9.49 12.26
CA PHE A 160 -10.36 10.04 11.28
C PHE A 160 -10.17 9.45 9.90
N LEU A 161 -8.92 9.44 9.41
CA LEU A 161 -8.60 9.05 8.03
C LEU A 161 -8.70 7.54 7.80
N PHE A 162 -8.29 6.73 8.78
CA PHE A 162 -8.02 5.31 8.54
C PHE A 162 -9.02 4.34 9.17
N PHE A 163 -9.75 4.75 10.21
CA PHE A 163 -10.57 3.85 11.02
C PHE A 163 -12.06 4.21 10.99
N GLY A 164 -12.92 3.21 11.25
CA GLY A 164 -14.35 3.44 11.41
C GLY A 164 -14.68 4.31 12.63
N ARG A 165 -15.94 4.74 12.74
CA ARG A 165 -16.38 5.69 13.80
C ARG A 165 -16.85 5.02 15.09
N SER A 166 -17.07 3.71 15.11
CA SER A 166 -17.48 3.00 16.33
C SER A 166 -16.38 3.00 17.39
N ALA A 167 -16.76 2.84 18.65
CA ALA A 167 -15.82 2.73 19.76
C ALA A 167 -14.81 1.58 19.55
N ALA A 168 -15.25 0.47 18.95
CA ALA A 168 -14.39 -0.66 18.63
C ALA A 168 -13.36 -0.32 17.55
N ALA A 169 -13.79 0.36 16.48
CA ALA A 169 -12.92 0.82 15.40
C ALA A 169 -11.88 1.83 15.91
N GLN A 170 -12.31 2.80 16.72
CA GLN A 170 -11.41 3.79 17.31
C GLN A 170 -10.38 3.14 18.25
N LYS A 171 -10.81 2.16 19.08
CA LYS A 171 -9.89 1.37 19.90
C LYS A 171 -8.85 0.64 19.04
N ALA A 172 -9.27 -0.02 17.96
CA ALA A 172 -8.36 -0.69 17.03
C ALA A 172 -7.34 0.30 16.42
N GLY A 173 -7.77 1.53 16.15
CA GLY A 173 -6.90 2.61 15.67
C GLY A 173 -5.83 3.02 16.70
N TYR A 174 -6.20 3.17 17.98
CA TYR A 174 -5.24 3.43 19.06
C TYR A 174 -4.27 2.25 19.24
N ASP A 175 -4.77 1.01 19.17
CA ASP A 175 -3.94 -0.18 19.28
C ASP A 175 -2.92 -0.25 18.11
N PHE A 176 -3.34 0.06 16.88
CA PHE A 176 -2.45 0.21 15.70
C PHE A 176 -1.42 1.31 15.92
N TRP A 177 -1.85 2.50 16.36
CA TRP A 177 -0.96 3.63 16.61
C TRP A 177 0.15 3.27 17.58
N ASN A 178 -0.20 2.57 18.68
CA ASN A 178 0.78 2.12 19.66
C ASN A 178 1.74 1.07 19.08
N ARG A 179 1.23 0.10 18.29
CA ARG A 179 2.08 -0.93 17.68
C ARG A 179 3.10 -0.36 16.71
N ARG A 180 2.69 0.55 15.83
CA ARG A 180 3.60 1.12 14.81
C ARG A 180 4.76 1.93 15.41
N HIS A 181 4.62 2.44 16.63
CA HIS A 181 5.66 3.22 17.31
C HIS A 181 6.58 2.38 18.21
N GLN A 182 6.49 1.05 18.17
CA GLN A 182 7.33 0.18 18.99
C GLN A 182 8.78 0.07 18.47
N ARG A 183 9.02 0.34 17.22
CA ARG A 183 10.36 0.34 16.66
C ARG A 183 11.18 1.52 17.21
N VAL A 184 12.34 1.22 17.82
CA VAL A 184 13.24 2.24 18.39
C VAL A 184 13.96 3.02 17.29
N ASP A 185 14.47 2.31 16.27
CA ASP A 185 15.16 2.87 15.11
C ASP A 185 14.17 3.16 13.98
N GLN A 186 13.25 4.11 14.22
CA GLN A 186 12.28 4.55 13.23
C GLN A 186 12.97 5.36 12.13
N ASP A 187 12.42 5.25 10.93
CA ASP A 187 12.85 6.02 9.78
C ASP A 187 12.44 7.51 9.91
N THR A 188 13.12 8.37 9.19
CA THR A 188 12.79 9.80 9.18
C THR A 188 11.39 10.04 8.61
N PRO A 189 10.63 11.00 9.13
CA PRO A 189 9.35 11.38 8.53
C PRO A 189 9.53 11.87 7.08
N SER A 190 8.52 11.64 6.24
CA SER A 190 8.51 12.16 4.87
C SER A 190 8.53 13.69 4.85
N SER A 191 9.33 14.27 3.98
CA SER A 191 9.50 15.72 3.83
C SER A 191 8.25 16.38 3.21
N PRO A 192 8.08 17.71 3.36
CA PRO A 192 7.02 18.46 2.65
C PRO A 192 7.08 18.28 1.13
N ALA A 193 8.26 18.08 0.55
CA ALA A 193 8.43 17.84 -0.88
C ALA A 193 7.77 16.52 -1.31
N VAL A 194 7.81 15.47 -0.48
CA VAL A 194 7.11 14.21 -0.73
C VAL A 194 5.59 14.44 -0.74
N ILE A 195 5.07 15.21 0.23
CA ILE A 195 3.64 15.52 0.31
C ILE A 195 3.19 16.19 -0.98
N GLN A 196 3.89 17.24 -1.39
CA GLN A 196 3.56 18.02 -2.58
C GLN A 196 3.62 17.18 -3.86
N ALA A 197 4.70 16.41 -4.04
CA ALA A 197 4.87 15.57 -5.21
C ALA A 197 3.78 14.47 -5.32
N GLN A 198 3.40 13.88 -4.19
CA GLN A 198 2.36 12.85 -4.17
C GLN A 198 0.94 13.43 -4.34
N ILE A 199 0.68 14.65 -3.89
CA ILE A 199 -0.57 15.38 -4.23
C ILE A 199 -0.64 15.58 -5.74
N GLU A 200 0.44 16.07 -6.36
CA GLU A 200 0.51 16.25 -7.83
C GLU A 200 0.30 14.91 -8.57
N ALA A 201 0.92 13.83 -8.10
CA ALA A 201 0.74 12.50 -8.69
C ALA A 201 -0.70 12.03 -8.61
N ASN A 202 -1.38 12.23 -7.47
CA ASN A 202 -2.81 11.91 -7.31
C ASN A 202 -3.68 12.74 -8.26
N MET A 203 -3.47 14.04 -8.32
CA MET A 203 -4.23 14.94 -9.21
C MET A 203 -4.09 14.53 -10.68
N TYR A 204 -2.93 14.04 -11.10
CA TYR A 204 -2.70 13.54 -12.44
C TYR A 204 -3.34 12.17 -12.69
N TYR A 205 -3.39 11.31 -11.67
CA TYR A 205 -3.90 9.94 -11.79
C TYR A 205 -5.44 9.87 -11.76
N LEU A 206 -6.10 10.73 -11.00
CA LEU A 206 -7.54 10.71 -10.82
C LEU A 206 -8.39 10.90 -12.10
N PRO A 207 -8.00 11.73 -13.10
CA PRO A 207 -8.79 11.87 -14.33
C PRO A 207 -8.93 10.56 -15.10
N LYS A 208 -10.11 10.36 -15.70
CA LYS A 208 -10.39 9.23 -16.60
C LYS A 208 -9.46 9.24 -17.82
N LEU A 209 -8.94 8.06 -18.20
CA LEU A 209 -8.16 7.90 -19.42
C LEU A 209 -9.05 8.02 -20.67
N ASP A 210 -10.18 7.31 -20.64
CA ASP A 210 -11.20 7.33 -21.68
C ASP A 210 -12.57 7.51 -21.01
N PRO A 211 -13.29 8.60 -21.26
CA PRO A 211 -14.61 8.80 -20.71
C PRO A 211 -15.66 7.77 -21.18
N ALA A 212 -15.47 7.17 -22.35
CA ALA A 212 -16.38 6.16 -22.89
C ALA A 212 -16.18 4.77 -22.23
N ASP A 213 -14.95 4.48 -21.81
CA ASP A 213 -14.60 3.24 -21.09
C ASP A 213 -13.54 3.52 -20.03
N PRO A 214 -13.95 4.15 -18.91
CA PRO A 214 -13.02 4.67 -17.91
C PRO A 214 -12.18 3.58 -17.21
N PHE A 215 -12.61 2.32 -17.29
CA PHE A 215 -11.97 1.20 -16.62
C PHE A 215 -11.33 0.18 -17.57
N ALA A 216 -11.17 0.51 -18.86
CA ALA A 216 -10.51 -0.36 -19.85
C ALA A 216 -9.14 -0.86 -19.40
N HIS A 217 -8.36 0.02 -18.77
CA HIS A 217 -7.01 -0.27 -18.27
C HIS A 217 -6.98 -1.38 -17.19
N LEU A 218 -8.04 -1.56 -16.42
CA LEU A 218 -8.11 -2.61 -15.40
C LEU A 218 -8.15 -4.02 -16.02
N ARG A 219 -8.70 -4.14 -17.23
CA ARG A 219 -8.76 -5.42 -17.94
C ARG A 219 -7.41 -5.90 -18.44
N GLU A 220 -6.39 -5.04 -18.41
CA GLU A 220 -5.01 -5.41 -18.70
C GLU A 220 -4.35 -6.19 -17.57
N ILE A 221 -4.83 -6.04 -16.32
CA ILE A 221 -4.36 -6.78 -15.14
C ILE A 221 -4.88 -8.22 -15.22
N LYS A 222 -3.99 -9.17 -15.50
CA LYS A 222 -4.33 -10.60 -15.65
C LYS A 222 -4.02 -11.43 -14.40
N GLN A 223 -3.24 -10.87 -13.49
CA GLN A 223 -2.86 -11.53 -12.25
C GLN A 223 -4.08 -11.76 -11.35
N PRO A 224 -4.12 -12.89 -10.60
CA PRO A 224 -5.08 -13.03 -9.52
C PRO A 224 -4.99 -11.81 -8.60
N THR A 225 -6.13 -11.19 -8.33
CA THR A 225 -6.18 -9.92 -7.61
C THR A 225 -7.10 -9.99 -6.40
N PHE A 226 -6.59 -9.58 -5.26
CA PHE A 226 -7.32 -9.41 -4.00
C PHE A 226 -7.65 -7.92 -3.82
N VAL A 227 -8.92 -7.58 -3.68
CA VAL A 227 -9.37 -6.20 -3.43
C VAL A 227 -10.02 -6.14 -2.07
N LEU A 228 -9.57 -5.22 -1.20
CA LEU A 228 -10.14 -5.01 0.14
C LEU A 228 -10.40 -3.54 0.40
N ASN A 229 -11.56 -3.23 0.96
CA ASN A 229 -11.85 -1.91 1.51
C ASN A 229 -12.75 -1.98 2.75
N GLY A 230 -12.82 -0.90 3.51
CA GLY A 230 -13.81 -0.69 4.55
C GLY A 230 -15.10 -0.09 3.98
N VAL A 231 -16.25 -0.45 4.58
CA VAL A 231 -17.56 0.09 4.16
C VAL A 231 -17.66 1.61 4.37
N ASN A 232 -16.90 2.14 5.35
CA ASN A 232 -16.92 3.55 5.76
C ASN A 232 -15.62 4.29 5.37
N ASP A 233 -14.98 3.90 4.26
CA ASP A 233 -13.77 4.57 3.79
C ASP A 233 -14.08 6.04 3.41
N VAL A 234 -13.51 6.97 4.16
CA VAL A 234 -13.69 8.43 3.95
C VAL A 234 -12.72 9.01 2.92
N MET A 235 -11.64 8.28 2.57
CA MET A 235 -10.61 8.74 1.66
C MET A 235 -10.85 8.28 0.22
N VAL A 236 -11.13 6.98 0.05
CA VAL A 236 -11.38 6.36 -1.24
C VAL A 236 -12.72 5.65 -1.20
N PRO A 237 -13.78 6.22 -1.80
CA PRO A 237 -15.12 5.65 -1.74
C PRO A 237 -15.14 4.16 -2.11
N THR A 238 -15.82 3.36 -1.29
CA THR A 238 -15.87 1.88 -1.40
C THR A 238 -16.37 1.40 -2.76
N ILE A 239 -17.17 2.21 -3.48
CA ILE A 239 -17.62 1.92 -4.85
C ILE A 239 -16.44 1.70 -5.81
N ASN A 240 -15.29 2.33 -5.57
CA ASN A 240 -14.08 2.14 -6.37
C ASN A 240 -13.57 0.69 -6.31
N SER A 241 -13.68 0.05 -5.16
CA SER A 241 -13.31 -1.37 -5.00
C SER A 241 -14.26 -2.28 -5.81
N TRP A 242 -15.53 -1.93 -5.90
CA TRP A 242 -16.49 -2.63 -6.76
C TRP A 242 -16.12 -2.47 -8.24
N HIS A 243 -15.77 -1.26 -8.69
CA HIS A 243 -15.32 -1.03 -10.07
C HIS A 243 -14.08 -1.85 -10.41
N MET A 244 -13.10 -1.93 -9.49
CA MET A 244 -11.92 -2.78 -9.69
C MET A 244 -12.31 -4.26 -9.82
N ALA A 245 -13.15 -4.76 -8.91
CA ALA A 245 -13.56 -6.17 -8.91
C ALA A 245 -14.36 -6.56 -10.16
N GLN A 246 -15.16 -5.64 -10.72
CA GLN A 246 -15.91 -5.88 -11.95
C GLN A 246 -15.04 -5.87 -13.22
N ASN A 247 -13.95 -5.13 -13.22
CA ASN A 247 -13.16 -4.90 -14.43
C ASN A 247 -11.82 -5.63 -14.46
N ILE A 248 -11.29 -6.07 -13.31
CA ILE A 248 -10.12 -6.95 -13.25
C ILE A 248 -10.60 -8.41 -13.39
N PRO A 249 -10.19 -9.17 -14.42
CA PRO A 249 -10.77 -10.47 -14.74
C PRO A 249 -10.72 -11.52 -13.62
N ASN A 250 -9.67 -11.50 -12.80
CA ASN A 250 -9.43 -12.48 -11.74
C ASN A 250 -9.43 -11.85 -10.35
N ALA A 251 -10.38 -10.93 -10.09
CA ALA A 251 -10.47 -10.23 -8.81
C ALA A 251 -11.43 -10.89 -7.82
N GLN A 252 -10.99 -10.94 -6.56
CA GLN A 252 -11.83 -11.26 -5.40
C GLN A 252 -12.02 -9.99 -4.58
N LEU A 253 -13.27 -9.69 -4.17
CA LEU A 253 -13.62 -8.48 -3.42
C LEU A 253 -14.01 -8.80 -1.99
N PHE A 254 -13.41 -8.07 -1.05
CA PHE A 254 -13.72 -8.10 0.37
C PHE A 254 -14.10 -6.69 0.85
N ILE A 255 -15.25 -6.57 1.50
CA ILE A 255 -15.67 -5.32 2.16
C ILE A 255 -15.86 -5.63 3.64
N TYR A 256 -15.08 -4.94 4.49
CA TYR A 256 -15.18 -5.13 5.93
C TYR A 256 -16.20 -4.17 6.54
N PRO A 257 -17.18 -4.69 7.31
CA PRO A 257 -18.16 -3.86 8.00
C PRO A 257 -17.48 -3.00 9.07
N ASP A 258 -18.03 -1.80 9.32
CA ASP A 258 -17.54 -0.86 10.32
C ASP A 258 -16.05 -0.48 10.16
N ALA A 259 -15.47 -0.69 8.98
CA ALA A 259 -14.08 -0.37 8.70
C ALA A 259 -13.95 0.91 7.89
N GLY A 260 -12.89 1.69 8.19
CA GLY A 260 -12.46 2.84 7.43
C GLY A 260 -11.47 2.45 6.32
N HIS A 261 -10.66 3.43 5.91
CA HIS A 261 -9.67 3.30 4.84
C HIS A 261 -8.65 2.18 5.06
N ALA A 262 -8.21 1.98 6.30
CA ALA A 262 -7.26 0.93 6.66
C ALA A 262 -7.94 -0.29 7.27
N ALA A 263 -8.85 -0.92 6.55
CA ALA A 263 -9.59 -2.10 6.99
C ALA A 263 -8.66 -3.24 7.46
N GLN A 264 -7.48 -3.39 6.83
CA GLN A 264 -6.43 -4.34 7.18
C GLN A 264 -5.77 -4.06 8.54
N PHE A 265 -5.72 -2.79 8.97
CA PHE A 265 -5.17 -2.40 10.28
C PHE A 265 -6.23 -2.44 11.37
N GLN A 266 -7.49 -2.22 11.00
CA GLN A 266 -8.63 -2.32 11.93
C GLN A 266 -8.96 -3.76 12.28
N TYR A 267 -8.82 -4.68 11.33
CA TYR A 267 -9.11 -6.12 11.49
C TYR A 267 -7.92 -6.98 11.04
N PRO A 268 -6.73 -6.86 11.67
CA PRO A 268 -5.51 -7.48 11.19
C PRO A 268 -5.59 -9.00 11.14
N GLU A 269 -6.19 -9.68 12.11
CA GLU A 269 -6.32 -11.14 12.13
C GLU A 269 -7.25 -11.64 11.03
N ARG A 270 -8.37 -10.94 10.78
CA ARG A 270 -9.29 -11.26 9.68
C ARG A 270 -8.60 -11.06 8.34
N PHE A 271 -7.86 -9.95 8.20
CA PHE A 271 -7.09 -9.68 7.00
C PHE A 271 -6.05 -10.78 6.74
N LEU A 272 -5.26 -11.15 7.75
CA LEU A 272 -4.25 -12.21 7.66
C LEU A 272 -4.85 -13.53 7.17
N LYS A 273 -6.01 -13.92 7.71
CA LYS A 273 -6.70 -15.14 7.26
C LYS A 273 -7.02 -15.12 5.77
N HIS A 274 -7.63 -14.04 5.27
CA HIS A 274 -8.00 -13.92 3.86
C HIS A 274 -6.77 -13.73 2.96
N ALA A 275 -5.79 -12.92 3.40
CA ALA A 275 -4.58 -12.65 2.65
C ALA A 275 -3.70 -13.89 2.47
N ILE A 276 -3.48 -14.65 3.54
CA ILE A 276 -2.68 -15.89 3.51
C ILE A 276 -3.37 -16.91 2.60
N GLN A 277 -4.68 -17.14 2.76
CA GLN A 277 -5.44 -18.02 1.88
C GLN A 277 -5.24 -17.64 0.41
N PHE A 278 -5.47 -16.37 0.06
CA PHE A 278 -5.30 -15.88 -1.32
C PHE A 278 -3.87 -16.06 -1.85
N LEU A 279 -2.88 -15.76 -1.03
CA LEU A 279 -1.47 -15.83 -1.44
C LEU A 279 -0.96 -17.27 -1.60
N ASP A 280 -1.55 -18.24 -0.91
CA ASP A 280 -1.15 -19.67 -0.93
C ASP A 280 -1.89 -20.48 -2.01
N GLU A 281 -3.07 -20.06 -2.47
CA GLU A 281 -3.77 -20.62 -3.64
C GLU A 281 -2.95 -20.42 -4.92
#